data_30c804c98e5a06945602dbe04d4727d8
#
_entry.id   30c804c98e5a06945602dbe04d4727d8
#
_cell.length_a   1.000
_cell.length_b   1.000
_cell.length_c   1.000
_cell.angle_alpha   90.00
_cell.angle_beta   90.00
_cell.angle_gamma   90.00
#
_symmetry.space_group_name_H-M   'P 1'
#
loop_
_entity.id
_entity.type
_entity.pdbx_description
1 polymer ?
#
loop_
_entity_poly.entity_id
_entity_poly.type
_entity_poly.pdbx_seq_one_letter_code
_entity_poly.pdbx_strand_id
1 'polypeptide(L)'
;ALNIEGFGKKVVEKFWDLKIVRLPQDIFALNYNKISNLEGWGDLSVSNLKYSIENSKIVSLDKFIFSIGIRHIGIENAKLIADNIKSIKNFIDIVKKKNFEQFLNIDGIGDTQIKSIKKYFENKINCEILIELSKILSIKIREVNKKGKFKDKNFMFTGKLKNLSRAEAKSLVEKNSGSIV
;
A
#
# COMPACT_ATOMS: atom_id res chain seq x y z
N ALA A 1 -1.52 -0.79 5.15
CA ALA A 1 -1.07 -0.94 3.78
C ALA A 1 0.24 -1.75 3.71
N LEU A 2 1.39 -1.20 4.10
CA LEU A 2 2.67 -1.95 4.09
C LEU A 2 2.83 -2.88 5.30
N ASN A 3 1.99 -2.74 6.31
CA ASN A 3 1.93 -3.58 7.52
C ASN A 3 3.30 -3.80 8.18
N ILE A 4 3.99 -2.70 8.50
CA ILE A 4 5.27 -2.73 9.21
C ILE A 4 4.99 -3.00 10.69
N GLU A 5 5.34 -4.21 11.14
CA GLU A 5 5.18 -4.61 12.54
C GLU A 5 6.10 -3.76 13.44
N GLY A 6 5.60 -3.37 14.61
CA GLY A 6 6.30 -2.46 15.50
C GLY A 6 6.23 -0.98 15.11
N PHE A 7 5.68 -0.63 13.93
CA PHE A 7 5.54 0.76 13.45
C PHE A 7 4.08 1.23 13.55
N GLY A 8 3.48 1.11 14.72
CA GLY A 8 2.12 1.55 15.00
C GLY A 8 2.00 3.06 15.25
N LYS A 9 0.76 3.53 15.42
CA LYS A 9 0.44 4.96 15.60
C LYS A 9 1.33 5.67 16.63
N LYS A 10 1.49 5.09 17.84
CA LYS A 10 2.32 5.70 18.90
C LYS A 10 3.79 5.85 18.52
N VAL A 11 4.34 4.89 17.76
CA VAL A 11 5.73 4.96 17.28
C VAL A 11 5.87 6.03 16.21
N VAL A 12 4.92 6.13 15.29
CA VAL A 12 4.90 7.18 14.27
C VAL A 12 4.84 8.56 14.92
N GLU A 13 3.94 8.77 15.90
CA GLU A 13 3.82 10.02 16.65
C GLU A 13 5.13 10.36 17.35
N LYS A 14 5.72 9.42 18.13
CA LYS A 14 7.00 9.62 18.80
C LYS A 14 8.13 9.98 17.82
N PHE A 15 8.23 9.28 16.68
CA PHE A 15 9.27 9.54 15.69
C PHE A 15 9.05 10.87 14.93
N TRP A 16 7.79 11.27 14.76
CA TRP A 16 7.45 12.59 14.24
C TRP A 16 7.89 13.70 15.20
N ASP A 17 7.54 13.60 16.49
CA ASP A 17 7.90 14.60 17.50
C ASP A 17 9.42 14.75 17.65
N LEU A 18 10.14 13.63 17.61
CA LEU A 18 11.60 13.59 17.64
C LEU A 18 12.27 13.97 16.31
N LYS A 19 11.52 14.32 15.28
CA LYS A 19 12.01 14.67 13.93
C LYS A 19 12.81 13.53 13.26
N ILE A 20 12.58 12.29 13.65
CA ILE A 20 13.19 11.10 13.04
C ILE A 20 12.53 10.78 11.70
N VAL A 21 11.20 10.97 11.61
CA VAL A 21 10.38 10.76 10.41
C VAL A 21 9.59 12.02 10.12
N ARG A 22 9.65 12.50 8.89
CA ARG A 22 8.87 13.64 8.38
C ARG A 22 8.06 13.26 7.13
N LEU A 23 8.62 12.40 6.30
CA LEU A 23 8.00 11.93 5.07
C LEU A 23 7.98 10.38 5.08
N PRO A 24 7.06 9.76 4.33
CA PRO A 24 6.93 8.30 4.30
C PRO A 24 8.22 7.56 3.93
N GLN A 25 9.05 8.11 3.07
CA GLN A 25 10.33 7.50 2.68
C GLN A 25 11.35 7.44 3.82
N ASP A 26 11.27 8.33 4.81
CA ASP A 26 12.19 8.37 5.95
C ASP A 26 12.11 7.08 6.78
N ILE A 27 10.97 6.40 6.74
CA ILE A 27 10.77 5.09 7.40
C ILE A 27 11.79 4.06 6.94
N PHE A 28 12.23 4.15 5.68
CA PHE A 28 13.19 3.21 5.08
C PHE A 28 14.65 3.64 5.24
N ALA A 29 14.89 4.80 5.86
CA ALA A 29 16.22 5.38 6.10
C ALA A 29 16.48 5.66 7.58
N LEU A 30 15.85 4.92 8.49
CA LEU A 30 15.96 5.12 9.93
C LEU A 30 17.39 4.89 10.44
N ASN A 31 17.86 5.78 11.31
CA ASN A 31 19.09 5.56 12.05
C ASN A 31 18.83 4.71 13.30
N TYR A 32 19.05 3.41 13.17
CA TYR A 32 18.77 2.45 14.24
C TYR A 32 19.62 2.66 15.50
N ASN A 33 20.86 3.18 15.37
CA ASN A 33 21.70 3.51 16.54
C ASN A 33 21.14 4.67 17.35
N LYS A 34 20.47 5.64 16.70
CA LYS A 34 19.76 6.70 17.41
C LYS A 34 18.51 6.18 18.10
N ILE A 35 17.82 5.23 17.47
CA ILE A 35 16.58 4.66 18.02
C ILE A 35 16.87 3.79 19.24
N SER A 36 17.95 3.00 19.26
CA SER A 36 18.32 2.15 20.42
C SER A 36 18.60 2.95 21.70
N ASN A 37 18.96 4.23 21.56
CA ASN A 37 19.17 5.13 22.69
C ASN A 37 17.88 5.80 23.21
N LEU A 38 16.73 5.53 22.59
CA LEU A 38 15.45 6.09 23.05
C LEU A 38 14.86 5.23 24.16
N GLU A 39 14.24 5.88 25.14
CA GLU A 39 13.50 5.21 26.20
C GLU A 39 12.43 4.26 25.63
N GLY A 40 12.43 3.01 26.11
CA GLY A 40 11.54 1.95 25.66
C GLY A 40 11.99 1.21 24.37
N TRP A 41 13.20 1.50 23.87
CA TRP A 41 13.80 0.83 22.71
C TRP A 41 15.06 0.06 23.11
N GLY A 42 14.93 -1.26 23.27
CA GLY A 42 16.07 -2.17 23.43
C GLY A 42 16.47 -2.80 22.10
N ASP A 43 17.61 -3.47 22.09
CA ASP A 43 18.21 -4.09 20.89
C ASP A 43 17.25 -5.02 20.16
N LEU A 44 16.46 -5.81 20.89
CA LEU A 44 15.47 -6.70 20.30
C LEU A 44 14.36 -5.92 19.56
N SER A 45 13.84 -4.83 20.16
CA SER A 45 12.80 -4.01 19.54
C SER A 45 13.31 -3.32 18.27
N VAL A 46 14.54 -2.83 18.29
CA VAL A 46 15.21 -2.21 17.14
C VAL A 46 15.45 -3.24 16.04
N SER A 47 15.93 -4.42 16.40
CA SER A 47 16.16 -5.53 15.44
C SER A 47 14.85 -5.96 14.76
N ASN A 48 13.78 -6.15 15.53
CA ASN A 48 12.47 -6.50 15.01
C ASN A 48 11.91 -5.41 14.07
N LEU A 49 12.05 -4.14 14.46
CA LEU A 49 11.62 -3.02 13.61
C LEU A 49 12.39 -3.01 12.28
N LYS A 50 13.72 -3.15 12.34
CA LYS A 50 14.58 -3.22 11.16
C LYS A 50 14.15 -4.35 10.23
N TYR A 51 13.97 -5.55 10.77
CA TYR A 51 13.52 -6.73 10.02
C TYR A 51 12.16 -6.50 9.37
N SER A 52 11.21 -5.92 10.10
CA SER A 52 9.87 -5.64 9.58
C SER A 52 9.88 -4.60 8.45
N ILE A 53 10.71 -3.55 8.58
CA ILE A 53 10.90 -2.54 7.54
C ILE A 53 11.51 -3.18 6.28
N GLU A 54 12.58 -3.97 6.42
CA GLU A 54 13.21 -4.63 5.27
C GLU A 54 12.23 -5.56 4.53
N ASN A 55 11.45 -6.35 5.26
CA ASN A 55 10.43 -7.21 4.66
C ASN A 55 9.31 -6.43 3.96
N SER A 56 9.00 -5.23 4.43
CA SER A 56 7.97 -4.37 3.82
C SER A 56 8.40 -3.71 2.51
N LYS A 57 9.69 -3.78 2.16
CA LYS A 57 10.19 -3.21 0.89
C LYS A 57 9.70 -3.95 -0.35
N ILE A 58 9.26 -5.19 -0.22
CA ILE A 58 8.66 -5.94 -1.33
C ILE A 58 7.15 -5.81 -1.23
N VAL A 59 6.55 -5.13 -2.20
CA VAL A 59 5.12 -4.79 -2.17
C VAL A 59 4.49 -4.97 -3.56
N SER A 60 3.23 -5.40 -3.61
CA SER A 60 2.48 -5.41 -4.86
C SER A 60 1.98 -4.00 -5.23
N LEU A 61 1.81 -3.75 -6.54
CA LEU A 61 1.46 -2.43 -7.06
C LEU A 61 0.14 -1.90 -6.50
N ASP A 62 -0.86 -2.75 -6.30
CA ASP A 62 -2.13 -2.39 -5.69
C ASP A 62 -1.97 -1.95 -4.24
N LYS A 63 -1.20 -2.70 -3.43
CA LYS A 63 -0.89 -2.32 -2.05
C LYS A 63 -0.09 -1.04 -1.98
N PHE A 64 0.83 -0.83 -2.91
CA PHE A 64 1.61 0.40 -3.01
C PHE A 64 0.67 1.59 -3.29
N ILE A 65 -0.19 1.51 -4.31
CA ILE A 65 -1.15 2.58 -4.65
C ILE A 65 -2.08 2.86 -3.46
N PHE A 66 -2.56 1.83 -2.77
CA PHE A 66 -3.37 2.00 -1.56
C PHE A 66 -2.59 2.68 -0.44
N SER A 67 -1.29 2.35 -0.28
CA SER A 67 -0.45 2.84 0.83
C SER A 67 -0.15 4.33 0.77
N ILE A 68 -0.14 4.94 -0.42
CA ILE A 68 0.09 6.39 -0.56
C ILE A 68 -1.08 7.25 -0.09
N GLY A 69 -2.23 6.65 0.24
CA GLY A 69 -3.30 7.30 0.99
C GLY A 69 -4.14 8.31 0.19
N ILE A 70 -4.32 8.12 -1.11
CA ILE A 70 -5.19 8.97 -1.93
C ILE A 70 -6.64 8.82 -1.46
N ARG A 71 -7.29 9.94 -1.14
CA ARG A 71 -8.70 9.94 -0.71
C ARG A 71 -9.59 9.27 -1.75
N HIS A 72 -10.58 8.49 -1.34
CA HIS A 72 -11.50 7.72 -2.18
C HIS A 72 -10.84 6.62 -3.05
N ILE A 73 -9.53 6.37 -2.86
CA ILE A 73 -8.86 5.21 -3.45
C ILE A 73 -8.66 4.17 -2.35
N GLY A 74 -9.69 3.34 -2.16
CA GLY A 74 -9.62 2.17 -1.29
C GLY A 74 -8.86 1.01 -1.94
N ILE A 75 -8.77 -0.11 -1.22
CA ILE A 75 -8.01 -1.28 -1.68
C ILE A 75 -8.54 -1.82 -3.02
N GLU A 76 -9.85 -1.82 -3.25
CA GLU A 76 -10.44 -2.32 -4.49
C GLU A 76 -10.13 -1.39 -5.66
N ASN A 77 -10.29 -0.07 -5.49
CA ASN A 77 -9.92 0.90 -6.52
C ASN A 77 -8.41 0.84 -6.84
N ALA A 78 -7.57 0.65 -5.84
CA ALA A 78 -6.13 0.47 -6.04
C ALA A 78 -5.81 -0.80 -6.85
N LYS A 79 -6.55 -1.90 -6.64
CA LYS A 79 -6.44 -3.12 -7.45
C LYS A 79 -6.83 -2.86 -8.90
N LEU A 80 -7.98 -2.21 -9.15
CA LEU A 80 -8.45 -1.88 -10.50
C LEU A 80 -7.43 -1.02 -11.26
N ILE A 81 -6.90 0.02 -10.59
CA ILE A 81 -5.86 0.87 -11.16
C ILE A 81 -4.59 0.05 -11.46
N ALA A 82 -4.10 -0.74 -10.50
CA ALA A 82 -2.90 -1.55 -10.67
C ALA A 82 -3.03 -2.56 -11.81
N ASP A 83 -4.19 -3.21 -11.91
CA ASP A 83 -4.49 -4.19 -12.97
C ASP A 83 -4.57 -3.55 -14.36
N ASN A 84 -4.88 -2.26 -14.45
CA ASN A 84 -4.89 -1.51 -15.71
C ASN A 84 -3.49 -1.01 -16.08
N ILE A 85 -2.80 -0.32 -15.17
CA ILE A 85 -1.50 0.31 -15.46
C ILE A 85 -0.32 -0.67 -15.52
N LYS A 86 -0.42 -1.84 -14.91
CA LYS A 86 0.53 -2.98 -14.93
C LYS A 86 1.92 -2.70 -14.33
N SER A 87 2.35 -1.45 -14.15
CA SER A 87 3.66 -1.15 -13.61
C SER A 87 3.70 0.20 -12.88
N ILE A 88 4.61 0.33 -11.91
CA ILE A 88 4.89 1.60 -11.24
C ILE A 88 5.41 2.66 -12.20
N LYS A 89 6.19 2.26 -13.21
CA LYS A 89 6.70 3.17 -14.24
C LYS A 89 5.54 3.84 -14.98
N ASN A 90 4.55 3.07 -15.43
CA ASN A 90 3.38 3.62 -16.10
C ASN A 90 2.60 4.57 -15.17
N PHE A 91 2.46 4.23 -13.88
CA PHE A 91 1.80 5.11 -12.93
C PHE A 91 2.52 6.46 -12.78
N ILE A 92 3.85 6.43 -12.65
CA ILE A 92 4.69 7.63 -12.57
C ILE A 92 4.56 8.46 -13.87
N ASP A 93 4.54 7.83 -15.03
CA ASP A 93 4.40 8.51 -16.32
C ASP A 93 3.03 9.20 -16.44
N ILE A 94 1.95 8.56 -15.97
CA ILE A 94 0.62 9.14 -15.89
C ILE A 94 0.62 10.39 -14.98
N VAL A 95 1.21 10.28 -13.80
CA VAL A 95 1.30 11.38 -12.84
C VAL A 95 2.11 12.55 -13.41
N LYS A 96 3.27 12.29 -14.02
CA LYS A 96 4.12 13.32 -14.64
C LYS A 96 3.43 14.04 -15.79
N LYS A 97 2.71 13.29 -16.63
CA LYS A 97 1.96 13.83 -17.78
C LYS A 97 0.60 14.42 -17.38
N LYS A 98 0.18 14.25 -16.11
CA LYS A 98 -1.14 14.62 -15.59
C LYS A 98 -2.31 14.00 -16.40
N ASN A 99 -2.09 12.85 -17.03
CA ASN A 99 -3.06 12.18 -17.87
C ASN A 99 -3.95 11.22 -17.05
N PHE A 100 -4.67 11.75 -16.08
CA PHE A 100 -5.52 10.97 -15.16
C PHE A 100 -6.84 10.54 -15.79
N GLU A 101 -7.28 11.19 -16.87
CA GLU A 101 -8.51 10.86 -17.61
C GLU A 101 -8.52 9.43 -18.14
N GLN A 102 -7.35 8.85 -18.42
CA GLN A 102 -7.26 7.46 -18.85
C GLN A 102 -7.83 6.46 -17.84
N PHE A 103 -7.91 6.84 -16.57
CA PHE A 103 -8.53 5.99 -15.53
C PHE A 103 -10.06 5.93 -15.64
N LEU A 104 -10.72 6.86 -16.38
CA LEU A 104 -12.16 6.79 -16.65
C LEU A 104 -12.55 5.56 -17.47
N ASN A 105 -11.61 4.98 -18.20
CA ASN A 105 -11.84 3.75 -18.97
C ASN A 105 -11.81 2.48 -18.10
N ILE A 106 -11.56 2.63 -16.78
CA ILE A 106 -11.53 1.52 -15.83
C ILE A 106 -12.91 1.42 -15.19
N ASP A 107 -13.60 0.30 -15.42
CA ASP A 107 -14.86 0.03 -14.76
C ASP A 107 -14.69 0.05 -13.23
N GLY A 108 -15.58 0.79 -12.54
CA GLY A 108 -15.48 1.03 -11.09
C GLY A 108 -14.64 2.25 -10.68
N ILE A 109 -14.00 2.96 -11.60
CA ILE A 109 -13.32 4.23 -11.35
C ILE A 109 -14.12 5.38 -11.98
N GLY A 110 -14.67 6.25 -11.16
CA GLY A 110 -15.48 7.39 -11.61
C GLY A 110 -14.82 8.75 -11.34
N ASP A 111 -15.56 9.82 -11.64
CA ASP A 111 -15.10 11.21 -11.50
C ASP A 111 -14.59 11.56 -10.10
N THR A 112 -15.21 11.02 -9.05
CA THR A 112 -14.80 11.29 -7.66
C THR A 112 -13.39 10.79 -7.39
N GLN A 113 -13.06 9.60 -7.87
CA GLN A 113 -11.72 9.00 -7.75
C GLN A 113 -10.71 9.80 -8.56
N ILE A 114 -11.04 10.16 -9.80
CA ILE A 114 -10.16 10.96 -10.68
C ILE A 114 -9.87 12.33 -10.06
N LYS A 115 -10.89 13.03 -9.59
CA LYS A 115 -10.73 14.33 -8.89
C LYS A 115 -9.82 14.20 -7.68
N SER A 116 -9.95 13.10 -6.91
CA SER A 116 -9.12 12.86 -5.74
C SER A 116 -7.65 12.58 -6.11
N ILE A 117 -7.40 11.81 -7.16
CA ILE A 117 -6.06 11.54 -7.67
C ILE A 117 -5.42 12.84 -8.18
N LYS A 118 -6.13 13.64 -8.98
CA LYS A 118 -5.67 14.94 -9.47
C LYS A 118 -5.27 15.83 -8.31
N LYS A 119 -6.19 16.05 -7.36
CA LYS A 119 -5.96 16.89 -6.18
C LYS A 119 -4.77 16.42 -5.34
N TYR A 120 -4.59 15.11 -5.19
CA TYR A 120 -3.45 14.55 -4.46
C TYR A 120 -2.11 14.89 -5.12
N PHE A 121 -2.01 14.76 -6.45
CA PHE A 121 -0.79 15.01 -7.21
C PHE A 121 -0.64 16.48 -7.69
N GLU A 122 -1.55 17.38 -7.37
CA GLU A 122 -1.31 18.83 -7.43
C GLU A 122 -0.22 19.25 -6.43
N ASN A 123 -0.13 18.58 -5.31
CA ASN A 123 0.95 18.79 -4.35
C ASN A 123 2.25 18.14 -4.83
N LYS A 124 3.26 18.96 -5.10
CA LYS A 124 4.60 18.53 -5.57
C LYS A 124 5.25 17.52 -4.59
N ILE A 125 5.06 17.72 -3.28
CA ILE A 125 5.60 16.82 -2.25
C ILE A 125 5.06 15.40 -2.45
N ASN A 126 3.79 15.23 -2.79
CA ASN A 126 3.21 13.91 -3.05
C ASN A 126 3.79 13.24 -4.31
N CYS A 127 4.14 14.04 -5.32
CA CYS A 127 4.85 13.53 -6.50
C CYS A 127 6.27 13.07 -6.15
N GLU A 128 6.98 13.83 -5.31
CA GLU A 128 8.31 13.49 -4.82
C GLU A 128 8.28 12.22 -3.97
N ILE A 129 7.32 12.09 -3.03
CA ILE A 129 7.10 10.89 -2.23
C ILE A 129 6.88 9.66 -3.12
N LEU A 130 6.02 9.78 -4.15
CA LEU A 130 5.79 8.70 -5.11
C LEU A 130 7.09 8.24 -5.77
N ILE A 131 7.89 9.19 -6.26
CA ILE A 131 9.15 8.90 -6.96
C ILE A 131 10.17 8.29 -6.01
N GLU A 132 10.36 8.85 -4.82
CA GLU A 132 11.36 8.34 -3.86
C GLU A 132 10.97 6.96 -3.35
N LEU A 133 9.71 6.72 -2.99
CA LEU A 133 9.24 5.39 -2.59
C LEU A 133 9.39 4.38 -3.72
N SER A 134 9.20 4.77 -4.98
CA SER A 134 9.36 3.88 -6.13
C SER A 134 10.81 3.43 -6.37
N LYS A 135 11.79 4.20 -5.88
CA LYS A 135 13.22 3.85 -5.93
C LYS A 135 13.62 2.91 -4.79
N ILE A 136 12.99 3.08 -3.63
CA ILE A 136 13.30 2.33 -2.40
C ILE A 136 12.62 0.96 -2.39
N LEU A 137 11.37 0.89 -2.88
CA LEU A 137 10.53 -0.30 -2.80
C LEU A 137 10.64 -1.17 -4.05
N SER A 138 10.71 -2.47 -3.86
CA SER A 138 10.56 -3.46 -4.93
C SER A 138 9.07 -3.67 -5.22
N ILE A 139 8.52 -2.86 -6.13
CA ILE A 139 7.10 -2.88 -6.47
C ILE A 139 6.85 -3.90 -7.58
N LYS A 140 6.16 -4.99 -7.22
CA LYS A 140 5.85 -6.09 -8.14
C LYS A 140 4.43 -5.96 -8.70
N ILE A 141 4.23 -6.51 -9.89
CA ILE A 141 2.88 -6.68 -10.42
C ILE A 141 2.14 -7.64 -9.48
N ARG A 142 0.86 -7.34 -9.22
CA ARG A 142 0.00 -8.26 -8.48
C ARG A 142 -0.12 -9.58 -9.24
N GLU A 143 0.31 -10.66 -8.62
CA GLU A 143 0.05 -11.99 -9.16
C GLU A 143 -1.43 -12.35 -8.97
N VAL A 144 -2.18 -12.35 -10.04
CA VAL A 144 -3.52 -12.93 -10.05
C VAL A 144 -3.36 -14.40 -10.39
N ASN A 145 -3.55 -15.26 -9.41
CA ASN A 145 -3.53 -16.69 -9.65
C ASN A 145 -4.74 -17.08 -10.52
N LYS A 146 -4.52 -17.26 -11.82
CA LYS A 146 -5.58 -17.60 -12.80
C LYS A 146 -6.02 -19.07 -12.75
N LYS A 147 -5.40 -19.90 -11.89
CA LYS A 147 -5.63 -21.35 -11.84
C LYS A 147 -6.18 -21.84 -10.49
N GLY A 148 -6.67 -20.96 -9.64
CA GLY A 148 -7.19 -21.32 -8.33
C GLY A 148 -8.52 -22.07 -8.39
N LYS A 149 -8.82 -22.86 -7.35
CA LYS A 149 -10.05 -23.67 -7.21
C LYS A 149 -11.36 -22.86 -7.26
N PHE A 150 -11.27 -21.54 -7.04
CA PHE A 150 -12.42 -20.63 -6.99
C PHE A 150 -12.49 -19.71 -8.21
N LYS A 151 -11.78 -20.05 -9.28
CA LYS A 151 -11.83 -19.30 -10.52
C LYS A 151 -13.29 -19.14 -10.98
N ASP A 152 -13.65 -17.93 -11.39
CA ASP A 152 -14.99 -17.56 -11.87
C ASP A 152 -16.11 -17.72 -10.82
N LYS A 153 -15.77 -17.89 -9.52
CA LYS A 153 -16.75 -17.95 -8.42
C LYS A 153 -16.74 -16.66 -7.61
N ASN A 154 -17.95 -16.15 -7.30
CA ASN A 154 -18.16 -15.00 -6.46
C ASN A 154 -18.57 -15.46 -5.05
N PHE A 155 -17.99 -14.85 -4.04
CA PHE A 155 -18.23 -15.17 -2.63
C PHE A 155 -18.74 -13.95 -1.88
N MET A 156 -19.79 -14.14 -1.11
CA MET A 156 -20.29 -13.17 -0.15
C MET A 156 -20.24 -13.77 1.26
N PHE A 157 -19.61 -13.08 2.18
CA PHE A 157 -19.56 -13.51 3.58
C PHE A 157 -20.61 -12.77 4.42
N THR A 158 -21.68 -13.47 4.78
CA THR A 158 -22.72 -12.98 5.69
C THR A 158 -22.57 -13.65 7.06
N GLY A 159 -22.89 -12.92 8.14
CA GLY A 159 -22.80 -13.44 9.49
C GLY A 159 -21.36 -13.55 10.05
N LYS A 160 -21.21 -14.29 11.17
CA LYS A 160 -19.95 -14.50 11.89
C LYS A 160 -19.29 -15.80 11.44
N LEU A 161 -18.06 -15.72 10.96
CA LEU A 161 -17.26 -16.89 10.63
C LEU A 161 -16.69 -17.52 11.93
N LYS A 162 -16.73 -18.85 12.04
CA LYS A 162 -16.32 -19.56 13.27
C LYS A 162 -14.80 -19.68 13.42
N ASN A 163 -14.07 -19.98 12.32
CA ASN A 163 -12.66 -20.39 12.36
C ASN A 163 -11.71 -19.41 11.64
N LEU A 164 -12.23 -18.39 10.98
CA LEU A 164 -11.46 -17.42 10.20
C LEU A 164 -12.03 -16.02 10.41
N SER A 165 -11.18 -15.04 10.43
CA SER A 165 -11.62 -13.64 10.29
C SER A 165 -12.14 -13.39 8.86
N ARG A 166 -12.97 -12.35 8.67
CA ARG A 166 -13.41 -11.96 7.32
C ARG A 166 -12.23 -11.60 6.40
N ALA A 167 -11.18 -11.02 6.94
CA ALA A 167 -9.98 -10.66 6.19
C ALA A 167 -9.23 -11.91 5.70
N GLU A 168 -9.09 -12.93 6.54
CA GLU A 168 -8.48 -14.22 6.19
C GLU A 168 -9.32 -14.96 5.16
N ALA A 169 -10.64 -15.01 5.33
CA ALA A 169 -11.55 -15.64 4.37
C ALA A 169 -11.49 -14.96 3.00
N LYS A 170 -11.47 -13.62 2.94
CA LYS A 170 -11.28 -12.86 1.69
C LYS A 170 -9.93 -13.20 1.04
N SER A 171 -8.85 -13.17 1.82
CA SER A 171 -7.51 -13.51 1.32
C SER A 171 -7.46 -14.94 0.75
N LEU A 172 -8.14 -15.90 1.41
CA LEU A 172 -8.18 -17.28 0.94
C LEU A 172 -8.94 -17.42 -0.39
N VAL A 173 -10.07 -16.73 -0.55
CA VAL A 173 -10.85 -16.70 -1.80
C VAL A 173 -10.00 -16.11 -2.92
N GLU A 174 -9.39 -14.94 -2.70
CA GLU A 174 -8.56 -14.25 -3.69
C GLU A 174 -7.32 -15.08 -4.08
N LYS A 175 -6.64 -15.71 -3.12
CA LYS A 175 -5.52 -16.64 -3.38
C LYS A 175 -5.93 -17.83 -4.25
N ASN A 176 -7.19 -18.22 -4.21
CA ASN A 176 -7.74 -19.30 -5.02
C ASN A 176 -8.49 -18.78 -6.26
N SER A 177 -8.25 -17.55 -6.70
CA SER A 177 -8.83 -16.94 -7.92
C SER A 177 -10.32 -16.66 -7.85
N GLY A 178 -10.94 -16.67 -6.67
CA GLY A 178 -12.32 -16.25 -6.47
C GLY A 178 -12.44 -14.73 -6.30
N SER A 179 -13.63 -14.21 -6.55
CA SER A 179 -13.99 -12.81 -6.35
C SER A 179 -14.88 -12.65 -5.11
N ILE A 180 -14.80 -11.50 -4.45
CA ILE A 180 -15.66 -11.15 -3.31
C ILE A 180 -16.67 -10.13 -3.77
N VAL A 181 -17.95 -10.38 -3.48
CA VAL A 181 -19.09 -9.46 -3.74
C VAL A 181 -19.64 -8.93 -2.43
#